data_002acbe0c226613462e2a8d494f51050
#
_entry.id   002acbe0c226613462e2a8d494f51050
#
_cell.length_a   1.000
_cell.length_b   1.000
_cell.length_c   1.000
_cell.angle_alpha   90.00
_cell.angle_beta   90.00
_cell.angle_gamma   90.00
#
_symmetry.space_group_name_H-M   'P 1'
#
loop_
_entity.id
_entity.type
_entity.pdbx_description
1 polymer ?
#
loop_
_entity_poly.entity_id
_entity_poly.type
_entity_poly.pdbx_seq_one_letter_code
_entity_poly.pdbx_strand_id
1 'polypeptide(L)'
;DSVKSRGLGDVYKRQIEVTELPQALLNARTQGLNLEVFSIDKFPKMVNYVVPNGVRIADASRIRLGAYLGDGTTVMHEGFVNFNAAALGPNMVEGRISQGVIIGAGTDLGGSSSTQGTLSGGGEIVISIGEQCLVGANAGTGIPLGDRCTIEAGLYITAGTPVMVVDETGTQVRQVKARDLAGQSDMLFIRDAKTGQVLCKTNRKAIELNDALHSHN
;
A
#
# COMPACT_ATOMS: atom_id res chain seq x y z
N ASP A 1 3.38 29.37 -26.09
CA ASP A 1 1.93 29.39 -26.33
C ASP A 1 1.22 29.84 -25.07
N SER A 2 0.66 31.06 -25.13
CA SER A 2 -0.09 31.64 -24.03
C SER A 2 -1.42 30.93 -23.87
N VAL A 3 -1.57 30.14 -22.80
CA VAL A 3 -2.86 29.59 -22.44
C VAL A 3 -3.71 30.73 -21.84
N LYS A 4 -4.68 31.19 -22.59
CA LYS A 4 -5.68 32.14 -22.10
C LYS A 4 -6.62 31.40 -21.18
N SER A 5 -6.67 31.77 -19.92
CA SER A 5 -7.73 31.37 -18.98
C SER A 5 -9.07 31.89 -19.52
N ARG A 6 -9.98 31.01 -19.87
CA ARG A 6 -11.35 31.34 -20.25
C ARG A 6 -12.29 30.83 -19.16
N GLY A 7 -12.73 31.74 -18.32
CA GLY A 7 -13.90 31.51 -17.47
C GLY A 7 -13.66 30.64 -16.22
N LEU A 8 -14.58 30.75 -15.29
CA LEU A 8 -14.70 29.93 -14.07
C LEU A 8 -14.94 28.46 -14.46
N GLY A 9 -13.87 27.69 -14.64
CA GLY A 9 -13.99 26.26 -14.92
C GLY A 9 -12.79 25.58 -15.54
N ASP A 10 -11.94 26.28 -16.25
CA ASP A 10 -10.78 25.67 -16.90
C ASP A 10 -9.52 25.77 -16.02
N VAL A 11 -9.38 24.86 -15.07
CA VAL A 11 -8.12 24.70 -14.33
C VAL A 11 -7.19 23.85 -15.18
N TYR A 12 -6.37 24.49 -16.02
CA TYR A 12 -5.28 23.79 -16.70
C TYR A 12 -4.18 23.47 -15.70
N LYS A 13 -4.00 22.18 -15.44
CA LYS A 13 -2.86 21.68 -14.67
C LYS A 13 -1.67 21.55 -15.60
N ARG A 14 -0.60 22.33 -15.36
CA ARG A 14 0.67 22.23 -16.08
C ARG A 14 1.75 21.69 -15.16
N GLN A 15 2.64 20.91 -15.74
CA GLN A 15 3.91 20.59 -15.13
C GLN A 15 4.95 21.57 -15.65
N ILE A 16 5.73 22.13 -14.74
CA ILE A 16 6.89 22.98 -15.06
C ILE A 16 8.09 22.44 -14.27
N GLU A 17 9.27 22.68 -14.80
CA GLU A 17 10.50 22.33 -14.10
C GLU A 17 10.60 23.08 -12.77
N VAL A 18 11.05 22.40 -11.72
CA VAL A 18 11.14 22.96 -10.37
C VAL A 18 11.99 24.23 -10.34
N THR A 19 13.04 24.29 -11.16
CA THR A 19 13.93 25.45 -11.29
C THR A 19 13.24 26.67 -11.89
N GLU A 20 12.20 26.48 -12.68
CA GLU A 20 11.43 27.56 -13.32
C GLU A 20 10.27 28.06 -12.44
N LEU A 21 9.87 27.29 -11.44
CA LEU A 21 8.70 27.57 -10.61
C LEU A 21 8.76 28.91 -9.88
N PRO A 22 9.88 29.33 -9.26
CA PRO A 22 9.96 30.65 -8.61
C PRO A 22 9.69 31.81 -9.56
N GLN A 23 10.23 31.73 -10.79
CA GLN A 23 10.03 32.77 -11.79
C GLN A 23 8.59 32.77 -12.32
N ALA A 24 7.98 31.57 -12.50
CA ALA A 24 6.59 31.47 -12.91
C ALA A 24 5.63 32.08 -11.86
N LEU A 25 5.88 31.83 -10.58
CA LEU A 25 5.12 32.43 -9.47
C LEU A 25 5.27 33.96 -9.44
N LEU A 26 6.48 34.49 -9.64
CA LEU A 26 6.72 35.92 -9.69
C LEU A 26 6.00 36.56 -10.87
N ASN A 27 6.11 35.95 -12.04
CA ASN A 27 5.45 36.44 -13.26
C ASN A 27 3.93 36.48 -13.13
N ALA A 28 3.34 35.42 -12.53
CA ALA A 28 1.90 35.38 -12.26
C ALA A 28 1.48 36.54 -11.34
N ARG A 29 2.20 36.79 -10.23
CA ARG A 29 1.90 37.85 -9.28
C ARG A 29 2.02 39.25 -9.90
N THR A 30 3.03 39.48 -10.72
CA THR A 30 3.20 40.79 -11.43
C THR A 30 2.08 41.05 -12.43
N GLN A 31 1.41 40.01 -12.91
CA GLN A 31 0.25 40.14 -13.80
C GLN A 31 -1.09 40.11 -13.04
N GLY A 32 -1.07 40.16 -11.71
CA GLY A 32 -2.27 40.09 -10.89
C GLY A 32 -2.96 38.70 -10.93
N LEU A 33 -2.26 37.64 -11.36
CA LEU A 33 -2.75 36.29 -11.41
C LEU A 33 -2.33 35.52 -10.17
N ASN A 34 -3.21 34.63 -9.70
CA ASN A 34 -2.86 33.66 -8.66
C ASN A 34 -2.48 32.34 -9.32
N LEU A 35 -1.23 31.92 -9.11
CA LEU A 35 -0.74 30.60 -9.52
C LEU A 35 -0.66 29.71 -8.29
N GLU A 36 -1.47 28.67 -8.26
CA GLU A 36 -1.48 27.69 -7.18
C GLU A 36 -0.58 26.50 -7.53
N VAL A 37 0.26 26.11 -6.58
CA VAL A 37 1.15 24.93 -6.70
C VAL A 37 0.57 23.78 -5.93
N PHE A 38 0.07 22.76 -6.60
CA PHE A 38 -0.57 21.59 -5.98
C PHE A 38 0.42 20.59 -5.42
N SER A 39 1.62 20.49 -6.00
CA SER A 39 2.69 19.63 -5.49
C SER A 39 4.01 19.93 -6.18
N ILE A 40 5.09 19.56 -5.52
CA ILE A 40 6.45 19.53 -6.08
C ILE A 40 6.89 18.08 -6.01
N ASP A 41 6.34 17.24 -6.86
CA ASP A 41 6.63 15.80 -6.91
C ASP A 41 6.86 15.39 -8.38
N LYS A 42 7.87 14.57 -8.58
CA LYS A 42 8.16 13.95 -9.88
C LYS A 42 6.97 13.10 -10.40
N PHE A 43 6.19 12.51 -9.49
CA PHE A 43 5.02 11.70 -9.79
C PHE A 43 3.75 12.43 -9.34
N PRO A 44 2.99 13.04 -10.25
CA PRO A 44 1.76 13.75 -9.89
C PRO A 44 0.66 12.78 -9.46
N LYS A 45 -0.46 13.34 -8.97
CA LYS A 45 -1.66 12.57 -8.63
C LYS A 45 -2.15 11.77 -9.85
N MET A 46 -2.36 10.46 -9.68
CA MET A 46 -2.81 9.59 -10.77
C MET A 46 -4.09 10.08 -11.43
N VAL A 47 -5.10 10.49 -10.63
CA VAL A 47 -6.43 10.87 -11.13
C VAL A 47 -6.43 12.12 -12.01
N ASN A 48 -5.33 12.88 -12.07
CA ASN A 48 -5.19 13.97 -13.02
C ASN A 48 -4.98 13.48 -14.46
N TYR A 49 -4.65 12.22 -14.66
CA TYR A 49 -4.27 11.62 -15.95
C TYR A 49 -5.04 10.32 -16.23
N VAL A 50 -5.27 9.51 -15.19
CA VAL A 50 -5.90 8.20 -15.29
C VAL A 50 -6.96 8.07 -14.20
N VAL A 51 -8.18 7.77 -14.61
CA VAL A 51 -9.28 7.43 -13.69
C VAL A 51 -9.61 5.95 -13.90
N PRO A 52 -9.21 5.07 -12.97
CA PRO A 52 -9.48 3.64 -13.09
C PRO A 52 -10.95 3.33 -12.88
N ASN A 53 -11.47 2.35 -13.60
CA ASN A 53 -12.85 1.88 -13.44
C ASN A 53 -13.04 1.13 -12.13
N GLY A 54 -14.24 1.27 -11.52
CA GLY A 54 -14.63 0.51 -10.34
C GLY A 54 -13.80 0.77 -9.09
N VAL A 55 -13.00 1.84 -9.05
CA VAL A 55 -12.08 2.17 -7.96
C VAL A 55 -12.60 3.39 -7.19
N ARG A 56 -12.49 3.33 -5.87
CA ARG A 56 -12.75 4.47 -4.98
C ARG A 56 -11.44 4.97 -4.38
N ILE A 57 -11.21 6.27 -4.44
CA ILE A 57 -10.02 6.94 -3.90
C ILE A 57 -10.49 8.10 -3.03
N ALA A 58 -10.29 7.99 -1.72
CA ALA A 58 -10.73 9.00 -0.76
C ALA A 58 -9.86 10.27 -0.78
N ASP A 59 -8.54 10.11 -0.93
CA ASP A 59 -7.59 11.22 -1.11
C ASP A 59 -6.71 10.99 -2.34
N ALA A 60 -6.99 11.73 -3.40
CA ALA A 60 -6.28 11.62 -4.67
C ALA A 60 -4.78 11.94 -4.56
N SER A 61 -4.36 12.74 -3.58
CA SER A 61 -2.94 13.09 -3.37
C SER A 61 -2.10 11.90 -2.93
N ARG A 62 -2.75 10.85 -2.43
CA ARG A 62 -2.11 9.65 -1.89
C ARG A 62 -1.78 8.61 -2.96
N ILE A 63 -2.26 8.78 -4.19
CA ILE A 63 -2.03 7.84 -5.30
C ILE A 63 -1.15 8.51 -6.34
N ARG A 64 0.06 8.02 -6.51
CA ARG A 64 1.03 8.56 -7.47
C ARG A 64 0.77 8.00 -8.86
N LEU A 65 0.95 8.83 -9.90
CA LEU A 65 0.91 8.39 -11.30
C LEU A 65 1.91 7.24 -11.51
N GLY A 66 1.48 6.18 -12.21
CA GLY A 66 2.23 4.95 -12.36
C GLY A 66 1.89 3.86 -11.34
N ALA A 67 0.95 4.12 -10.42
CA ALA A 67 0.29 3.08 -9.64
C ALA A 67 -0.75 2.34 -10.50
N TYR A 68 -1.01 1.08 -10.19
CA TYR A 68 -2.11 0.30 -10.74
C TYR A 68 -3.14 -0.03 -9.65
N LEU A 69 -4.40 0.26 -9.92
CA LEU A 69 -5.54 -0.08 -9.05
C LEU A 69 -6.57 -0.85 -9.88
N GLY A 70 -6.75 -2.11 -9.54
CA GLY A 70 -7.74 -2.99 -10.17
C GLY A 70 -9.16 -2.70 -9.70
N ASP A 71 -10.13 -3.19 -10.47
CA ASP A 71 -11.56 -3.03 -10.18
C ASP A 71 -11.92 -3.51 -8.77
N GLY A 72 -12.84 -2.80 -8.10
CA GLY A 72 -13.25 -3.08 -6.72
C GLY A 72 -12.26 -2.57 -5.64
N THR A 73 -11.13 -1.98 -6.01
CA THR A 73 -10.19 -1.42 -5.03
C THR A 73 -10.74 -0.14 -4.40
N THR A 74 -10.70 -0.07 -3.08
CA THR A 74 -10.96 1.15 -2.31
C THR A 74 -9.69 1.59 -1.60
N VAL A 75 -9.22 2.81 -1.87
CA VAL A 75 -8.13 3.44 -1.14
C VAL A 75 -8.71 4.49 -0.21
N MET A 76 -8.62 4.24 1.10
CA MET A 76 -9.08 5.15 2.15
C MET A 76 -8.12 6.32 2.34
N HIS A 77 -8.50 7.30 3.18
CA HIS A 77 -7.72 8.54 3.38
C HIS A 77 -6.28 8.30 3.84
N GLU A 78 -6.02 7.29 4.65
CA GLU A 78 -4.68 6.92 5.11
C GLU A 78 -3.91 6.05 4.12
N GLY A 79 -4.62 5.43 3.15
CA GLY A 79 -4.01 4.60 2.14
C GLY A 79 -3.04 5.40 1.27
N PHE A 80 -1.94 4.77 0.88
CA PHE A 80 -0.96 5.36 -0.03
C PHE A 80 -0.47 4.30 -1.03
N VAL A 81 -0.50 4.64 -2.32
CA VAL A 81 0.02 3.75 -3.37
C VAL A 81 1.08 4.49 -4.17
N ASN A 82 2.30 3.95 -4.11
CA ASN A 82 3.44 4.54 -4.80
C ASN A 82 3.39 4.24 -6.31
N PHE A 83 4.19 4.99 -7.10
CA PHE A 83 4.41 4.63 -8.51
C PHE A 83 5.00 3.23 -8.61
N ASN A 84 4.73 2.52 -9.71
CA ASN A 84 5.18 1.14 -9.92
C ASN A 84 4.76 0.17 -8.80
N ALA A 85 3.67 0.48 -8.10
CA ALA A 85 3.01 -0.41 -7.15
C ALA A 85 1.63 -0.80 -7.68
N ALA A 86 1.11 -1.94 -7.25
CA ALA A 86 -0.18 -2.44 -7.72
C ALA A 86 -1.03 -3.00 -6.58
N ALA A 87 -2.33 -2.69 -6.61
CA ALA A 87 -3.39 -3.44 -5.94
C ALA A 87 -4.29 -4.04 -7.03
N LEU A 88 -4.33 -5.38 -7.12
CA LEU A 88 -4.97 -6.05 -8.25
C LEU A 88 -6.51 -6.04 -8.18
N GLY A 89 -7.07 -5.72 -7.00
CA GLY A 89 -8.51 -5.62 -6.72
C GLY A 89 -9.28 -6.95 -6.75
N PRO A 90 -10.44 -7.01 -6.04
CA PRO A 90 -10.88 -6.00 -5.08
C PRO A 90 -9.97 -5.94 -3.84
N ASN A 91 -9.76 -4.75 -3.29
CA ASN A 91 -8.91 -4.56 -2.09
C ASN A 91 -9.44 -3.41 -1.23
N MET A 92 -9.26 -3.49 0.08
CA MET A 92 -9.33 -2.35 0.99
C MET A 92 -7.90 -1.89 1.33
N VAL A 93 -7.55 -0.67 0.95
CA VAL A 93 -6.20 -0.12 1.15
C VAL A 93 -6.28 1.06 2.12
N GLU A 94 -5.95 0.81 3.38
CA GLU A 94 -5.82 1.83 4.42
C GLU A 94 -4.36 2.02 4.85
N GLY A 95 -3.46 1.24 4.29
CA GLY A 95 -2.04 1.25 4.55
C GLY A 95 -1.21 1.72 3.34
N ARG A 96 0.09 1.61 3.47
CA ARG A 96 1.06 2.02 2.47
C ARG A 96 1.52 0.86 1.58
N ILE A 97 1.34 1.01 0.26
CA ILE A 97 1.93 0.13 -0.74
C ILE A 97 3.17 0.84 -1.31
N SER A 98 4.34 0.31 -0.98
CA SER A 98 5.62 0.87 -1.42
C SER A 98 5.90 0.54 -2.88
N GLN A 99 6.83 1.30 -3.49
CA GLN A 99 7.25 1.09 -4.87
C GLN A 99 7.68 -0.35 -5.13
N GLY A 100 7.21 -0.92 -6.25
CA GLY A 100 7.52 -2.27 -6.69
C GLY A 100 6.74 -3.38 -5.99
N VAL A 101 5.83 -3.04 -5.06
CA VAL A 101 5.01 -4.01 -4.34
C VAL A 101 3.72 -4.29 -5.07
N ILE A 102 3.33 -5.56 -5.13
CA ILE A 102 2.07 -6.03 -5.71
C ILE A 102 1.23 -6.67 -4.60
N ILE A 103 -0.04 -6.25 -4.53
CA ILE A 103 -1.05 -6.78 -3.61
C ILE A 103 -2.09 -7.56 -4.41
N GLY A 104 -2.28 -8.83 -4.07
CA GLY A 104 -3.23 -9.74 -4.70
C GLY A 104 -4.69 -9.37 -4.39
N ALA A 105 -5.59 -9.96 -5.17
CA ALA A 105 -7.04 -9.75 -5.04
C ALA A 105 -7.58 -10.23 -3.69
N GLY A 106 -8.58 -9.54 -3.14
CA GLY A 106 -9.19 -9.89 -1.85
C GLY A 106 -8.29 -9.65 -0.63
N THR A 107 -7.16 -8.95 -0.81
CA THR A 107 -6.23 -8.65 0.27
C THR A 107 -6.50 -7.26 0.83
N ASP A 108 -6.59 -7.17 2.16
CA ASP A 108 -6.82 -5.94 2.88
C ASP A 108 -5.58 -5.46 3.64
N LEU A 109 -5.29 -4.19 3.51
CA LEU A 109 -4.26 -3.49 4.24
C LEU A 109 -4.91 -2.58 5.29
N GLY A 110 -4.87 -2.99 6.55
CA GLY A 110 -5.43 -2.22 7.66
C GLY A 110 -4.78 -0.85 7.86
N GLY A 111 -5.45 0.00 8.60
CA GLY A 111 -5.04 1.40 8.82
C GLY A 111 -3.58 1.54 9.25
N SER A 112 -2.84 2.39 8.57
CA SER A 112 -1.40 2.64 8.82
C SER A 112 -0.50 1.40 8.68
N SER A 113 -0.98 0.32 8.07
CA SER A 113 -0.11 -0.81 7.74
C SER A 113 0.90 -0.42 6.65
N SER A 114 1.98 -1.19 6.51
CA SER A 114 3.07 -0.84 5.61
C SER A 114 3.73 -2.06 4.97
N THR A 115 4.01 -1.94 3.67
CA THR A 115 4.91 -2.87 2.99
C THR A 115 6.29 -2.23 2.85
N GLN A 116 7.36 -2.99 3.01
CA GLN A 116 8.69 -2.53 2.62
C GLN A 116 8.82 -2.58 1.10
N GLY A 117 9.44 -1.56 0.51
CA GLY A 117 9.85 -1.63 -0.89
C GLY A 117 11.04 -2.60 -1.05
N THR A 118 11.19 -3.15 -2.24
CA THR A 118 12.25 -4.13 -2.58
C THR A 118 13.66 -3.68 -2.19
N LEU A 119 13.96 -2.39 -2.32
CA LEU A 119 15.27 -1.83 -2.01
C LEU A 119 15.48 -1.46 -0.52
N SER A 120 14.42 -1.38 0.27
CA SER A 120 14.48 -0.85 1.64
C SER A 120 15.23 -1.75 2.63
N GLY A 121 15.45 -3.01 2.31
CA GLY A 121 16.13 -3.99 3.16
C GLY A 121 17.51 -4.44 2.64
N GLY A 122 18.05 -3.79 1.59
CA GLY A 122 19.30 -4.20 0.95
C GLY A 122 19.23 -5.57 0.27
N GLY A 123 18.02 -6.05 -0.01
CA GLY A 123 17.74 -7.36 -0.60
C GLY A 123 17.25 -7.26 -2.05
N GLU A 124 17.44 -8.34 -2.79
CA GLU A 124 16.92 -8.50 -4.15
C GLU A 124 15.49 -9.09 -4.17
N ILE A 125 14.90 -9.33 -2.99
CA ILE A 125 13.59 -9.99 -2.87
C ILE A 125 12.50 -8.96 -3.18
N VAL A 126 11.73 -9.22 -4.23
CA VAL A 126 10.53 -8.45 -4.56
C VAL A 126 9.45 -8.74 -3.52
N ILE A 127 8.97 -7.71 -2.84
CA ILE A 127 7.89 -7.84 -1.87
C ILE A 127 6.56 -7.91 -2.62
N SER A 128 5.77 -8.92 -2.31
CA SER A 128 4.40 -9.09 -2.77
C SER A 128 3.55 -9.67 -1.65
N ILE A 129 2.27 -9.42 -1.71
CA ILE A 129 1.28 -10.07 -0.83
C ILE A 129 0.28 -10.77 -1.75
N GLY A 130 0.07 -12.06 -1.52
CA GLY A 130 -0.84 -12.89 -2.29
C GLY A 130 -2.31 -12.48 -2.16
N GLU A 131 -3.19 -13.37 -2.57
CA GLU A 131 -4.64 -13.16 -2.52
C GLU A 131 -5.22 -13.45 -1.14
N GLN A 132 -6.36 -12.81 -0.81
CA GLN A 132 -7.15 -13.06 0.41
C GLN A 132 -6.31 -12.94 1.71
N CYS A 133 -5.37 -12.01 1.73
CA CYS A 133 -4.54 -11.74 2.91
C CYS A 133 -5.13 -10.59 3.75
N LEU A 134 -4.72 -10.55 5.01
CA LEU A 134 -5.01 -9.44 5.91
C LEU A 134 -3.73 -8.95 6.59
N VAL A 135 -3.36 -7.70 6.37
CA VAL A 135 -2.33 -7.03 7.14
C VAL A 135 -3.01 -6.11 8.15
N GLY A 136 -2.96 -6.46 9.41
CA GLY A 136 -3.63 -5.73 10.48
C GLY A 136 -3.19 -4.26 10.60
N ALA A 137 -3.98 -3.46 11.27
CA ALA A 137 -3.66 -2.04 11.49
C ALA A 137 -2.29 -1.88 12.17
N ASN A 138 -1.51 -0.89 11.73
CA ASN A 138 -0.14 -0.63 12.20
C ASN A 138 0.81 -1.84 12.07
N ALA A 139 0.44 -2.84 11.29
CA ALA A 139 1.29 -3.98 10.99
C ALA A 139 2.11 -3.72 9.72
N GLY A 140 2.98 -4.66 9.36
CA GLY A 140 3.72 -4.55 8.11
C GLY A 140 4.57 -5.75 7.78
N THR A 141 5.01 -5.80 6.53
CA THR A 141 5.87 -6.88 6.04
C THR A 141 7.05 -6.39 5.23
N GLY A 142 8.19 -7.01 5.48
CA GLY A 142 9.41 -6.91 4.69
C GLY A 142 9.81 -8.27 4.09
N ILE A 143 8.85 -9.20 4.01
CA ILE A 143 8.96 -10.47 3.26
C ILE A 143 7.74 -10.60 2.34
N PRO A 144 7.87 -11.27 1.19
CA PRO A 144 6.70 -11.65 0.41
C PRO A 144 5.83 -12.66 1.17
N LEU A 145 4.52 -12.53 1.03
CA LEU A 145 3.52 -13.45 1.57
C LEU A 145 2.82 -14.16 0.41
N GLY A 146 2.55 -15.45 0.57
CA GLY A 146 1.62 -16.17 -0.30
C GLY A 146 0.17 -15.83 0.02
N ASP A 147 -0.76 -16.63 -0.47
CA ASP A 147 -2.20 -16.38 -0.30
C ASP A 147 -2.69 -16.67 1.12
N ARG A 148 -3.80 -16.06 1.52
CA ARG A 148 -4.51 -16.29 2.78
C ARG A 148 -3.62 -16.14 4.02
N CYS A 149 -2.69 -15.22 3.96
CA CYS A 149 -1.84 -14.88 5.09
C CYS A 149 -2.45 -13.76 5.92
N THR A 150 -2.25 -13.82 7.22
CA THR A 150 -2.64 -12.75 8.15
C THR A 150 -1.46 -12.31 9.00
N ILE A 151 -1.30 -11.00 9.16
CA ILE A 151 -0.39 -10.40 10.15
C ILE A 151 -1.25 -9.65 11.18
N GLU A 152 -1.08 -10.00 12.45
CA GLU A 152 -1.76 -9.34 13.57
C GLU A 152 -1.48 -7.84 13.59
N ALA A 153 -2.46 -7.05 14.05
CA ALA A 153 -2.31 -5.62 14.24
C ALA A 153 -1.10 -5.27 15.13
N GLY A 154 -0.37 -4.24 14.74
CA GLY A 154 0.83 -3.79 15.46
C GLY A 154 2.07 -4.67 15.29
N LEU A 155 2.02 -5.73 14.49
CA LEU A 155 3.15 -6.61 14.26
C LEU A 155 3.86 -6.29 12.95
N TYR A 156 5.12 -5.89 13.03
CA TYR A 156 5.94 -5.66 11.85
C TYR A 156 6.96 -6.79 11.65
N ILE A 157 6.91 -7.46 10.49
CA ILE A 157 7.76 -8.61 10.17
C ILE A 157 8.80 -8.18 9.13
N THR A 158 10.08 -8.30 9.48
CA THR A 158 11.19 -8.11 8.54
C THR A 158 11.85 -9.44 8.22
N ALA A 159 12.68 -9.50 7.19
CA ALA A 159 13.39 -10.71 6.78
C ALA A 159 14.21 -11.36 7.91
N GLY A 160 14.73 -10.56 8.84
CA GLY A 160 15.53 -11.02 9.99
C GLY A 160 14.73 -11.36 11.24
N THR A 161 13.43 -11.09 11.28
CA THR A 161 12.59 -11.33 12.46
C THR A 161 12.62 -12.81 12.86
N PRO A 162 12.99 -13.15 14.12
CA PRO A 162 12.89 -14.51 14.61
C PRO A 162 11.42 -14.91 14.77
N VAL A 163 11.04 -16.03 14.20
CA VAL A 163 9.66 -16.55 14.21
C VAL A 163 9.66 -17.97 14.75
N MET A 164 8.81 -18.24 15.71
CA MET A 164 8.53 -19.60 16.19
C MET A 164 7.39 -20.20 15.41
N VAL A 165 7.66 -21.21 14.64
CA VAL A 165 6.62 -21.99 13.94
C VAL A 165 5.96 -22.91 14.94
N VAL A 166 4.63 -22.88 14.98
CA VAL A 166 3.79 -23.75 15.83
C VAL A 166 2.87 -24.59 14.96
N ASP A 167 2.60 -25.82 15.40
CA ASP A 167 1.67 -26.72 14.75
C ASP A 167 0.20 -26.38 15.08
N GLU A 168 -0.73 -27.19 14.59
CA GLU A 168 -2.18 -27.01 14.79
C GLU A 168 -2.58 -27.15 16.28
N THR A 169 -1.78 -27.83 17.10
CA THR A 169 -2.01 -27.98 18.53
C THR A 169 -1.46 -26.82 19.34
N GLY A 170 -0.70 -25.91 18.71
CA GLY A 170 0.01 -24.81 19.38
C GLY A 170 1.37 -25.22 19.93
N THR A 171 1.84 -26.42 19.62
CA THR A 171 3.17 -26.90 20.04
C THR A 171 4.25 -26.23 19.19
N GLN A 172 5.29 -25.74 19.84
CA GLN A 172 6.43 -25.14 19.17
C GLN A 172 7.23 -26.22 18.42
N VAL A 173 7.40 -26.02 17.11
CA VAL A 173 8.08 -26.96 16.23
C VAL A 173 9.52 -26.56 15.99
N ARG A 174 9.72 -25.30 15.54
CA ARG A 174 11.06 -24.79 15.23
C ARG A 174 11.09 -23.27 15.21
N GLN A 175 12.25 -22.71 15.49
CA GLN A 175 12.51 -21.29 15.28
C GLN A 175 13.23 -21.09 13.95
N VAL A 176 12.74 -20.13 13.16
CA VAL A 176 13.30 -19.74 11.85
C VAL A 176 13.40 -18.22 11.74
N LYS A 177 14.08 -17.72 10.73
CA LYS A 177 13.96 -16.32 10.32
C LYS A 177 12.74 -16.15 9.41
N ALA A 178 12.07 -15.01 9.48
CA ALA A 178 10.88 -14.76 8.65
C ALA A 178 11.16 -14.92 7.15
N ARG A 179 12.38 -14.63 6.69
CA ARG A 179 12.79 -14.88 5.29
C ARG A 179 12.64 -16.33 4.85
N ASP A 180 12.74 -17.28 5.76
CA ASP A 180 12.64 -18.71 5.47
C ASP A 180 11.18 -19.16 5.27
N LEU A 181 10.22 -18.26 5.58
CA LEU A 181 8.79 -18.42 5.36
C LEU A 181 8.28 -17.58 4.17
N ALA A 182 9.17 -16.87 3.47
CA ALA A 182 8.81 -15.99 2.37
C ALA A 182 8.02 -16.71 1.29
N GLY A 183 6.90 -16.10 0.83
CA GLY A 183 6.06 -16.61 -0.24
C GLY A 183 5.18 -17.83 0.13
N GLN A 184 5.23 -18.33 1.36
CA GLN A 184 4.34 -19.40 1.81
C GLN A 184 2.93 -18.85 2.04
N SER A 185 1.92 -19.70 1.77
CA SER A 185 0.50 -19.39 1.97
C SER A 185 -0.02 -19.91 3.31
N ASP A 186 -1.24 -19.48 3.68
CA ASP A 186 -1.97 -19.99 4.85
C ASP A 186 -1.25 -19.75 6.18
N MET A 187 -0.54 -18.62 6.31
CA MET A 187 0.20 -18.26 7.52
C MET A 187 -0.53 -17.20 8.34
N LEU A 188 -0.53 -17.41 9.65
CA LEU A 188 -0.94 -16.43 10.64
C LEU A 188 0.24 -16.05 11.52
N PHE A 189 0.68 -14.80 11.41
CA PHE A 189 1.71 -14.22 12.26
C PHE A 189 1.07 -13.44 13.40
N ILE A 190 1.37 -13.84 14.63
CA ILE A 190 0.88 -13.21 15.87
C ILE A 190 2.00 -13.03 16.88
N ARG A 191 1.81 -12.17 17.85
CA ARG A 191 2.70 -12.02 18.99
C ARG A 191 2.16 -12.81 20.19
N ASP A 192 3.00 -13.64 20.77
CA ASP A 192 2.66 -14.27 22.05
C ASP A 192 2.60 -13.21 23.16
N ALA A 193 1.44 -13.09 23.81
CA ALA A 193 1.18 -12.05 24.79
C ALA A 193 2.03 -12.18 26.08
N LYS A 194 2.55 -13.37 26.36
CA LYS A 194 3.35 -13.62 27.58
C LYS A 194 4.84 -13.41 27.34
N THR A 195 5.33 -13.86 26.20
CA THR A 195 6.76 -13.87 25.90
C THR A 195 7.18 -12.75 24.97
N GLY A 196 6.22 -12.15 24.22
CA GLY A 196 6.49 -11.20 23.16
C GLY A 196 7.06 -11.82 21.88
N GLN A 197 7.22 -13.15 21.85
CA GLN A 197 7.77 -13.88 20.71
C GLN A 197 6.80 -13.84 19.52
N VAL A 198 7.34 -13.71 18.31
CA VAL A 198 6.55 -13.83 17.09
C VAL A 198 6.30 -15.29 16.79
N LEU A 199 5.04 -15.66 16.66
CA LEU A 199 4.60 -17.02 16.31
C LEU A 199 4.08 -17.00 14.87
N CYS A 200 4.32 -18.09 14.15
CA CYS A 200 3.67 -18.38 12.87
C CYS A 200 2.93 -19.73 12.97
N LYS A 201 1.64 -19.70 12.65
CA LYS A 201 0.78 -20.88 12.63
C LYS A 201 -0.12 -20.90 11.40
N THR A 202 -0.74 -22.05 11.11
CA THR A 202 -1.69 -22.19 10.02
C THR A 202 -2.90 -21.28 10.20
N ASN A 203 -3.32 -20.61 9.13
CA ASN A 203 -4.40 -19.61 9.12
C ASN A 203 -5.77 -20.16 8.67
N ARG A 204 -6.04 -21.46 8.82
CA ARG A 204 -7.26 -22.09 8.29
C ARG A 204 -8.58 -21.47 8.74
N LYS A 205 -8.63 -20.80 9.91
CA LYS A 205 -9.84 -20.17 10.45
C LYS A 205 -10.04 -18.70 10.05
N ALA A 206 -9.04 -18.01 9.53
CA ALA A 206 -9.16 -16.59 9.17
C ALA A 206 -9.88 -16.38 7.82
N ILE A 207 -9.97 -17.41 6.99
CA ILE A 207 -10.64 -17.37 5.68
C ILE A 207 -12.12 -17.03 5.83
N GLU A 208 -12.82 -17.64 6.79
CA GLU A 208 -14.25 -17.41 7.04
C GLU A 208 -14.57 -15.97 7.46
N LEU A 209 -13.65 -15.29 8.17
CA LEU A 209 -13.84 -13.92 8.63
C LEU A 209 -13.68 -12.90 7.49
N ASN A 210 -12.76 -13.17 6.56
CA ASN A 210 -12.48 -12.28 5.43
C ASN A 210 -13.64 -12.29 4.42
N ASP A 211 -14.22 -13.45 4.15
CA ASP A 211 -15.40 -13.58 3.28
C ASP A 211 -16.61 -12.83 3.84
N ALA A 212 -16.79 -12.80 5.16
CA ALA A 212 -17.85 -12.05 5.79
C ALA A 212 -17.67 -10.50 5.67
N LEU A 213 -16.43 -10.02 5.71
CA LEU A 213 -16.12 -8.59 5.54
C LEU A 213 -16.35 -8.11 4.11
N HIS A 214 -16.08 -8.95 3.11
CA HIS A 214 -16.25 -8.60 1.70
C HIS A 214 -17.72 -8.68 1.22
N SER A 215 -18.57 -9.44 1.91
CA SER A 215 -20.00 -9.56 1.56
C SER A 215 -20.83 -8.28 1.85
N HIS A 216 -20.26 -7.32 2.56
CA HIS A 216 -20.93 -6.08 2.98
C HIS A 216 -20.34 -4.79 2.35
N ASN A 217 -19.42 -4.89 1.38
CA ASN A 217 -18.81 -3.73 0.70
C ASN A 217 -19.35 -3.50 -0.72
#